data_0795f6825ce00467f965d4ceaa5567c0
#
_entry.id   0795f6825ce00467f965d4ceaa5567c0
#
_cell.length_a   1.000
_cell.length_b   1.000
_cell.length_c   1.000
_cell.angle_alpha   90.00
_cell.angle_beta   90.00
_cell.angle_gamma   90.00
#
_symmetry.space_group_name_H-M   'P 1'
#
loop_
_entity.id
_entity.type
_entity.pdbx_description
1 polymer ?
#
loop_
_entity_poly.entity_id
_entity_poly.type
_entity_poly.pdbx_seq_one_letter_code
_entity_poly.pdbx_strand_id
1 'polypeptide(L)'
;VERKLDRVQALIEAERCLYCYDAPCEKACPAHVPVPEFIQSIRSGNLKGARELVSLANPSIEVCGEVCPEEQFCQSVCTRAQIDSPIRIRELHKFVTDNVKLSDLEFDLPPLNGKKVAIVGGGPAGLACARELRRFGVKSVIFEKKELGGIPVQEISKERLPEEIARGEAKQILKIYDAEVKDEKITSLNELGQGFDAVFVSTGLTEELELDIQGVNLPNVYTARKLLKTIKSGMKTGLGKRVGVIGGGNVAVEVAAALKREDPSRDVEVVYRRGLKELRAFRDEIEEALELGVTFQFLAIPLEIKGSDKVEGIVVRRARLGPPDEKGRRTFEEVPNSDFFIPFDSIVIAIGQKASDIFPELEKTPNGLIKVNEDLETSKKGVFAGGDIVRGASTIVEAVSDGKKAAQSILKYLGGQNV
;
A
#
# COMPACT_ATOMS: atom_id res chain seq x y z
N VAL A 1 19.21 5.28 4.68
CA VAL A 1 20.24 4.50 3.94
C VAL A 1 19.85 4.50 2.49
N GLU A 2 20.72 5.01 1.61
CA GLU A 2 20.46 5.05 0.16
C GLU A 2 20.46 3.62 -0.40
N ARG A 3 19.30 3.11 -0.82
CA ARG A 3 19.11 1.75 -1.34
C ARG A 3 19.35 1.68 -2.85
N LYS A 4 20.38 2.35 -3.34
CA LYS A 4 20.69 2.40 -4.74
C LYS A 4 21.94 1.56 -5.04
N LEU A 5 21.79 0.52 -5.87
CA LEU A 5 22.91 -0.24 -6.36
C LEU A 5 23.54 0.48 -7.56
N ASP A 6 24.85 0.62 -7.56
CA ASP A 6 25.58 0.92 -8.77
C ASP A 6 25.66 -0.33 -9.70
N ARG A 7 26.19 -0.15 -10.90
CA ARG A 7 26.25 -1.24 -11.89
C ARG A 7 27.08 -2.43 -11.40
N VAL A 8 28.17 -2.19 -10.71
CA VAL A 8 29.04 -3.26 -10.21
C VAL A 8 28.36 -4.00 -9.07
N GLN A 9 27.76 -3.28 -8.14
CA GLN A 9 27.00 -3.85 -7.02
C GLN A 9 25.81 -4.67 -7.52
N ALA A 10 25.08 -4.18 -8.54
CA ALA A 10 23.96 -4.91 -9.12
C ALA A 10 24.41 -6.22 -9.80
N LEU A 11 25.54 -6.21 -10.50
CA LEU A 11 26.12 -7.43 -11.08
C LEU A 11 26.56 -8.41 -10.01
N ILE A 12 27.25 -7.94 -8.95
CA ILE A 12 27.66 -8.80 -7.83
C ILE A 12 26.44 -9.42 -7.17
N GLU A 13 25.37 -8.65 -6.94
CA GLU A 13 24.15 -9.13 -6.35
C GLU A 13 23.43 -10.14 -7.24
N ALA A 14 23.40 -9.91 -8.56
CA ALA A 14 22.83 -10.83 -9.54
C ALA A 14 23.59 -12.16 -9.60
N GLU A 15 24.92 -12.15 -9.45
CA GLU A 15 25.77 -13.36 -9.41
C GLU A 15 25.52 -14.20 -8.15
N ARG A 16 24.99 -13.63 -7.08
CA ARG A 16 24.64 -14.36 -5.86
C ARG A 16 23.36 -15.18 -6.02
N CYS A 17 22.52 -14.92 -7.01
CA CYS A 17 21.28 -15.65 -7.25
C CYS A 17 21.58 -17.12 -7.56
N LEU A 18 20.82 -18.02 -6.93
CA LEU A 18 20.98 -19.47 -7.13
C LEU A 18 20.18 -20.01 -8.32
N TYR A 19 19.36 -19.18 -8.96
CA TYR A 19 18.48 -19.58 -10.08
C TYR A 19 17.66 -20.83 -9.78
N CYS A 20 16.99 -20.83 -8.60
CA CYS A 20 16.21 -21.98 -8.10
C CYS A 20 15.14 -22.39 -9.13
N TYR A 21 15.10 -23.68 -9.47
CA TYR A 21 14.17 -24.23 -10.46
C TYR A 21 12.70 -23.97 -10.14
N ASP A 22 12.33 -24.06 -8.86
CA ASP A 22 10.96 -23.84 -8.39
C ASP A 22 10.62 -22.38 -8.09
N ALA A 23 11.60 -21.46 -8.25
CA ALA A 23 11.48 -20.02 -8.09
C ALA A 23 10.60 -19.58 -6.89
N PRO A 24 10.97 -19.92 -5.63
CA PRO A 24 10.11 -19.62 -4.49
C PRO A 24 9.84 -18.12 -4.32
N CYS A 25 10.80 -17.28 -4.70
CA CYS A 25 10.66 -15.81 -4.70
C CYS A 25 9.58 -15.30 -5.68
N GLU A 26 9.44 -15.91 -6.85
CA GLU A 26 8.38 -15.61 -7.80
C GLU A 26 7.00 -16.03 -7.26
N LYS A 27 6.91 -17.25 -6.72
CA LYS A 27 5.66 -17.77 -6.13
C LYS A 27 5.19 -16.95 -4.94
N ALA A 28 6.11 -16.42 -4.13
CA ALA A 28 5.81 -15.59 -2.99
C ALA A 28 5.44 -14.14 -3.40
N CYS A 29 5.80 -13.70 -4.60
CA CYS A 29 5.43 -12.38 -5.10
C CYS A 29 3.95 -12.38 -5.53
N PRO A 30 3.07 -11.55 -4.95
CA PRO A 30 1.67 -11.49 -5.38
C PRO A 30 1.48 -11.15 -6.87
N ALA A 31 2.41 -10.35 -7.45
CA ALA A 31 2.39 -10.02 -8.87
C ALA A 31 3.07 -11.07 -9.76
N HIS A 32 3.70 -12.10 -9.18
CA HIS A 32 4.46 -13.14 -9.88
C HIS A 32 5.56 -12.57 -10.79
N VAL A 33 6.39 -11.68 -10.23
CA VAL A 33 7.56 -11.16 -10.96
C VAL A 33 8.55 -12.30 -11.17
N PRO A 34 8.99 -12.58 -12.42
CA PRO A 34 9.91 -13.66 -12.75
C PRO A 34 11.33 -13.32 -12.28
N VAL A 35 11.58 -13.54 -10.99
CA VAL A 35 12.79 -13.07 -10.31
C VAL A 35 14.07 -13.70 -10.87
N PRO A 36 14.16 -15.03 -11.11
CA PRO A 36 15.36 -15.61 -11.68
C PRO A 36 15.67 -15.04 -13.08
N GLU A 37 14.65 -14.85 -13.93
CA GLU A 37 14.79 -14.44 -15.32
C GLU A 37 15.24 -12.98 -15.45
N PHE A 38 14.65 -12.06 -14.65
CA PHE A 38 15.10 -10.67 -14.71
C PHE A 38 16.51 -10.49 -14.13
N ILE A 39 16.86 -11.25 -13.08
CA ILE A 39 18.21 -11.25 -12.52
C ILE A 39 19.21 -11.82 -13.54
N GLN A 40 18.87 -12.89 -14.25
CA GLN A 40 19.67 -13.42 -15.35
C GLN A 40 19.88 -12.40 -16.46
N SER A 41 18.84 -11.60 -16.77
CA SER A 41 18.93 -10.53 -17.76
C SER A 41 19.86 -9.40 -17.30
N ILE A 42 19.87 -9.04 -16.02
CA ILE A 42 20.86 -8.10 -15.46
C ILE A 42 22.27 -8.67 -15.61
N ARG A 43 22.48 -9.92 -15.21
CA ARG A 43 23.77 -10.61 -15.27
C ARG A 43 24.34 -10.65 -16.68
N SER A 44 23.51 -10.88 -17.69
CA SER A 44 23.91 -10.89 -19.11
C SER A 44 24.04 -9.50 -19.73
N GLY A 45 23.79 -8.42 -18.99
CA GLY A 45 23.83 -7.05 -19.47
C GLY A 45 22.60 -6.62 -20.28
N ASN A 46 21.56 -7.47 -20.37
CA ASN A 46 20.30 -7.16 -21.05
C ASN A 46 19.33 -6.40 -20.13
N LEU A 47 19.64 -5.15 -19.80
CA LEU A 47 18.80 -4.35 -18.90
C LEU A 47 17.41 -4.04 -19.51
N LYS A 48 17.31 -3.91 -20.85
CA LYS A 48 16.02 -3.71 -21.52
C LYS A 48 15.11 -4.92 -21.33
N GLY A 49 15.63 -6.14 -21.53
CA GLY A 49 14.87 -7.37 -21.27
C GLY A 49 14.51 -7.54 -19.80
N ALA A 50 15.41 -7.19 -18.87
CA ALA A 50 15.10 -7.19 -17.44
C ALA A 50 13.93 -6.24 -17.13
N ARG A 51 13.95 -5.02 -17.68
CA ARG A 51 12.88 -4.02 -17.50
C ARG A 51 11.55 -4.51 -18.08
N GLU A 52 11.58 -5.13 -19.24
CA GLU A 52 10.40 -5.71 -19.87
C GLU A 52 9.76 -6.79 -18.99
N LEU A 53 10.53 -7.77 -18.54
CA LEU A 53 10.07 -8.86 -17.67
C LEU A 53 9.37 -8.34 -16.40
N VAL A 54 10.02 -7.43 -15.67
CA VAL A 54 9.45 -6.92 -14.42
C VAL A 54 8.22 -6.05 -14.67
N SER A 55 8.18 -5.26 -15.76
CA SER A 55 7.05 -4.40 -16.10
C SER A 55 5.86 -5.20 -16.63
N LEU A 56 6.09 -6.30 -17.35
CA LEU A 56 5.04 -7.21 -17.79
C LEU A 56 4.38 -7.93 -16.60
N ALA A 57 5.14 -8.27 -15.58
CA ALA A 57 4.61 -8.92 -14.39
C ALA A 57 3.91 -7.93 -13.44
N ASN A 58 4.51 -6.77 -13.21
CA ASN A 58 4.02 -5.78 -12.26
C ASN A 58 4.00 -4.38 -12.88
N PRO A 59 2.82 -3.82 -13.21
CA PRO A 59 2.73 -2.46 -13.74
C PRO A 59 3.19 -1.37 -12.76
N SER A 60 3.17 -1.65 -11.45
CA SER A 60 3.65 -0.73 -10.41
C SER A 60 5.06 -1.10 -9.91
N ILE A 61 5.94 -1.52 -10.82
CA ILE A 61 7.27 -2.02 -10.43
C ILE A 61 8.21 -0.89 -9.98
N GLU A 62 8.07 0.33 -10.50
CA GLU A 62 8.85 1.49 -10.06
C GLU A 62 8.51 1.85 -8.61
N VAL A 63 7.23 1.96 -8.30
CA VAL A 63 6.72 2.17 -6.94
C VAL A 63 7.11 1.00 -6.02
N CYS A 64 6.96 -0.24 -6.48
CA CYS A 64 7.35 -1.41 -5.69
C CYS A 64 8.86 -1.48 -5.45
N GLY A 65 9.68 -0.99 -6.36
CA GLY A 65 11.14 -0.87 -6.19
C GLY A 65 11.52 0.05 -5.02
N GLU A 66 10.68 1.02 -4.70
CA GLU A 66 10.91 1.93 -3.56
C GLU A 66 10.35 1.39 -2.24
N VAL A 67 9.11 0.87 -2.24
CA VAL A 67 8.35 0.69 -0.98
C VAL A 67 7.79 -0.72 -0.76
N CYS A 68 8.09 -1.71 -1.60
CA CYS A 68 7.60 -3.07 -1.39
C CYS A 68 8.24 -3.69 -0.12
N PRO A 69 7.43 -4.25 0.80
CA PRO A 69 7.95 -4.99 1.96
C PRO A 69 8.41 -6.39 1.54
N GLU A 70 9.52 -6.46 0.82
CA GLU A 70 10.06 -7.69 0.24
C GLU A 70 10.35 -8.79 1.26
N GLU A 71 10.60 -8.40 2.53
CA GLU A 71 10.79 -9.29 3.67
C GLU A 71 9.53 -10.08 4.04
N GLN A 72 8.36 -9.67 3.54
CA GLN A 72 7.10 -10.42 3.70
C GLN A 72 6.80 -11.33 2.50
N PHE A 73 7.51 -11.15 1.40
CA PHE A 73 7.27 -11.82 0.12
C PHE A 73 8.53 -12.54 -0.39
N CYS A 74 9.11 -12.04 -1.47
CA CYS A 74 10.17 -12.72 -2.20
C CYS A 74 11.45 -12.92 -1.38
N GLN A 75 11.81 -11.97 -0.51
CA GLN A 75 13.01 -12.04 0.30
C GLN A 75 12.87 -13.08 1.43
N SER A 76 11.68 -13.19 2.05
CA SER A 76 11.44 -14.12 3.15
C SER A 76 11.64 -15.60 2.80
N VAL A 77 11.47 -15.94 1.52
CA VAL A 77 11.57 -17.31 0.99
C VAL A 77 12.81 -17.52 0.13
N CYS A 78 13.71 -16.55 0.06
CA CYS A 78 14.90 -16.64 -0.76
C CYS A 78 15.84 -17.73 -0.24
N THR A 79 16.07 -18.77 -1.05
CA THR A 79 16.93 -19.90 -0.69
C THR A 79 18.37 -19.48 -0.36
N ARG A 80 18.84 -18.38 -0.94
CA ARG A 80 20.16 -17.81 -0.66
C ARG A 80 20.36 -17.46 0.82
N ALA A 81 19.27 -17.11 1.53
CA ALA A 81 19.31 -16.81 2.96
C ALA A 81 19.80 -17.98 3.83
N GLN A 82 19.79 -19.23 3.30
CA GLN A 82 20.34 -20.39 3.99
C GLN A 82 21.88 -20.48 3.92
N ILE A 83 22.50 -19.69 3.04
CA ILE A 83 23.96 -19.68 2.83
C ILE A 83 24.57 -18.45 3.51
N ASP A 84 24.05 -17.26 3.24
CA ASP A 84 24.53 -16.00 3.80
C ASP A 84 23.37 -15.00 4.06
N SER A 85 22.96 -14.25 3.07
CA SER A 85 21.84 -13.30 3.16
C SER A 85 20.94 -13.41 1.92
N PRO A 86 19.64 -13.12 2.02
CA PRO A 86 18.76 -13.15 0.86
C PRO A 86 19.22 -12.16 -0.22
N ILE A 87 18.81 -12.42 -1.45
CA ILE A 87 19.05 -11.50 -2.57
C ILE A 87 18.26 -10.21 -2.34
N ARG A 88 18.88 -9.06 -2.60
CA ARG A 88 18.28 -7.72 -2.52
C ARG A 88 17.41 -7.45 -3.76
N ILE A 89 16.29 -8.18 -3.87
CA ILE A 89 15.45 -8.24 -5.08
C ILE A 89 14.85 -6.87 -5.38
N ARG A 90 14.36 -6.15 -4.38
CA ARG A 90 13.79 -4.81 -4.52
C ARG A 90 14.83 -3.80 -5.05
N GLU A 91 16.05 -3.85 -4.54
CA GLU A 91 17.13 -2.97 -5.01
C GLU A 91 17.53 -3.30 -6.46
N LEU A 92 17.46 -4.57 -6.87
CA LEU A 92 17.64 -4.96 -8.27
C LEU A 92 16.49 -4.49 -9.16
N HIS A 93 15.22 -4.51 -8.69
CA HIS A 93 14.11 -3.87 -9.40
C HIS A 93 14.39 -2.39 -9.61
N LYS A 94 14.77 -1.68 -8.53
CA LYS A 94 15.10 -0.26 -8.59
C LYS A 94 16.26 0.00 -9.54
N PHE A 95 17.31 -0.80 -9.50
CA PHE A 95 18.42 -0.69 -10.44
C PHE A 95 17.95 -0.77 -11.89
N VAL A 96 17.07 -1.72 -12.22
CA VAL A 96 16.55 -1.87 -13.59
C VAL A 96 15.69 -0.67 -13.99
N THR A 97 14.80 -0.21 -13.11
CA THR A 97 13.88 0.91 -13.38
C THR A 97 14.59 2.26 -13.48
N ASP A 98 15.66 2.45 -12.72
CA ASP A 98 16.49 3.66 -12.77
C ASP A 98 17.31 3.74 -14.09
N ASN A 99 17.68 2.59 -14.69
CA ASN A 99 18.54 2.54 -15.87
C ASN A 99 17.79 2.40 -17.21
N VAL A 100 16.53 1.90 -17.18
CA VAL A 100 15.69 1.74 -18.38
C VAL A 100 14.30 2.29 -18.08
N LYS A 101 13.90 3.32 -18.82
CA LYS A 101 12.56 3.92 -18.67
C LYS A 101 11.50 3.03 -19.30
N LEU A 102 10.29 3.05 -18.75
CA LEU A 102 9.15 2.33 -19.30
C LEU A 102 8.84 2.78 -20.75
N SER A 103 9.08 4.06 -21.07
CA SER A 103 8.92 4.64 -22.40
C SER A 103 9.91 4.10 -23.46
N ASP A 104 10.99 3.44 -23.03
CA ASP A 104 11.98 2.86 -23.95
C ASP A 104 11.59 1.43 -24.38
N LEU A 105 10.49 0.92 -23.83
CA LEU A 105 9.90 -0.38 -24.20
C LEU A 105 8.84 -0.20 -25.29
N GLU A 106 8.73 -1.18 -26.14
CA GLU A 106 7.68 -1.29 -27.15
C GLU A 106 6.63 -2.29 -26.68
N PHE A 107 5.37 -1.90 -26.77
CA PHE A 107 4.24 -2.75 -26.40
C PHE A 107 3.36 -2.97 -27.64
N ASP A 108 3.32 -4.20 -28.11
CA ASP A 108 2.39 -4.58 -29.17
C ASP A 108 0.99 -4.80 -28.55
N LEU A 109 0.13 -3.80 -28.74
CA LEU A 109 -1.22 -3.82 -28.19
C LEU A 109 -2.22 -4.16 -29.29
N PRO A 110 -3.10 -5.17 -29.08
CA PRO A 110 -4.09 -5.54 -30.07
C PRO A 110 -5.10 -4.40 -30.32
N PRO A 111 -5.80 -4.38 -31.47
CA PRO A 111 -6.86 -3.43 -31.71
C PRO A 111 -7.99 -3.59 -30.68
N LEU A 112 -8.72 -2.51 -30.44
CA LEU A 112 -9.87 -2.53 -29.53
C LEU A 112 -10.97 -3.44 -30.08
N ASN A 113 -11.56 -4.26 -29.24
CA ASN A 113 -12.58 -5.28 -29.59
C ASN A 113 -14.02 -4.77 -29.39
N GLY A 114 -14.21 -3.49 -29.10
CA GLY A 114 -15.51 -2.87 -28.87
C GLY A 114 -16.05 -3.02 -27.43
N LYS A 115 -15.42 -3.83 -26.58
CA LYS A 115 -15.81 -3.99 -25.16
C LYS A 115 -15.28 -2.82 -24.33
N LYS A 116 -16.07 -2.41 -23.33
CA LYS A 116 -15.78 -1.27 -22.47
C LYS A 116 -16.04 -1.59 -20.99
N VAL A 117 -15.07 -1.34 -20.14
CA VAL A 117 -15.14 -1.62 -18.69
C VAL A 117 -15.02 -0.31 -17.89
N ALA A 118 -15.91 -0.12 -16.92
CA ALA A 118 -15.78 0.97 -15.94
C ALA A 118 -14.88 0.50 -14.79
N ILE A 119 -13.91 1.32 -14.41
CA ILE A 119 -13.04 1.09 -13.25
C ILE A 119 -13.26 2.23 -12.27
N VAL A 120 -13.76 1.93 -11.09
CA VAL A 120 -13.99 2.93 -10.03
C VAL A 120 -12.86 2.90 -9.03
N GLY A 121 -12.00 3.92 -9.11
CA GLY A 121 -10.76 4.06 -8.34
C GLY A 121 -9.52 3.83 -9.19
N GLY A 122 -8.69 4.86 -9.30
CA GLY A 122 -7.44 4.89 -10.09
C GLY A 122 -6.19 4.60 -9.26
N GLY A 123 -6.31 3.79 -8.20
CA GLY A 123 -5.18 3.28 -7.41
C GLY A 123 -4.47 2.09 -8.08
N PRO A 124 -3.51 1.43 -7.41
CA PRO A 124 -2.72 0.34 -7.98
C PRO A 124 -3.56 -0.80 -8.57
N ALA A 125 -4.66 -1.20 -7.90
CA ALA A 125 -5.56 -2.23 -8.42
C ALA A 125 -6.27 -1.79 -9.71
N GLY A 126 -6.80 -0.56 -9.73
CA GLY A 126 -7.49 -0.01 -10.91
C GLY A 126 -6.57 0.15 -12.10
N LEU A 127 -5.35 0.68 -11.89
CA LEU A 127 -4.32 0.82 -12.92
C LEU A 127 -3.87 -0.54 -13.47
N ALA A 128 -3.67 -1.53 -12.60
CA ALA A 128 -3.31 -2.87 -13.01
C ALA A 128 -4.43 -3.53 -13.84
N CYS A 129 -5.69 -3.36 -13.43
CA CYS A 129 -6.85 -3.86 -14.18
C CYS A 129 -6.94 -3.19 -15.57
N ALA A 130 -6.85 -1.86 -15.64
CA ALA A 130 -6.91 -1.12 -16.91
C ALA A 130 -5.82 -1.59 -17.89
N ARG A 131 -4.59 -1.74 -17.37
CA ARG A 131 -3.46 -2.23 -18.14
C ARG A 131 -3.71 -3.65 -18.69
N GLU A 132 -4.13 -4.58 -17.85
CA GLU A 132 -4.39 -5.96 -18.28
C GLU A 132 -5.53 -6.03 -19.30
N LEU A 133 -6.63 -5.33 -19.08
CA LEU A 133 -7.75 -5.27 -20.03
C LEU A 133 -7.30 -4.75 -21.40
N ARG A 134 -6.48 -3.71 -21.44
CA ARG A 134 -5.99 -3.15 -22.70
C ARG A 134 -5.08 -4.10 -23.48
N ARG A 135 -4.31 -4.94 -22.80
CA ARG A 135 -3.49 -6.00 -23.42
C ARG A 135 -4.30 -7.02 -24.20
N PHE A 136 -5.61 -7.11 -23.93
CA PHE A 136 -6.57 -7.97 -24.62
C PHE A 136 -7.60 -7.18 -25.44
N GLY A 137 -7.29 -5.94 -25.80
CA GLY A 137 -8.12 -5.11 -26.67
C GLY A 137 -9.39 -4.56 -26.03
N VAL A 138 -9.53 -4.61 -24.71
CA VAL A 138 -10.67 -4.05 -23.98
C VAL A 138 -10.37 -2.62 -23.56
N LYS A 139 -11.30 -1.70 -23.87
CA LYS A 139 -11.20 -0.29 -23.43
C LYS A 139 -11.64 -0.16 -21.98
N SER A 140 -10.90 0.63 -21.19
CA SER A 140 -11.31 0.97 -19.81
C SER A 140 -11.49 2.46 -19.63
N VAL A 141 -12.43 2.85 -18.75
CA VAL A 141 -12.65 4.20 -18.25
C VAL A 141 -12.49 4.18 -16.75
N ILE A 142 -11.52 4.92 -16.26
CA ILE A 142 -11.23 5.04 -14.83
C ILE A 142 -11.94 6.26 -14.28
N PHE A 143 -12.77 6.07 -13.27
CA PHE A 143 -13.41 7.15 -12.49
C PHE A 143 -12.59 7.35 -11.22
N GLU A 144 -11.92 8.50 -11.11
CA GLU A 144 -11.09 8.85 -9.95
C GLU A 144 -11.46 10.24 -9.43
N LYS A 145 -11.81 10.34 -8.15
CA LYS A 145 -12.26 11.60 -7.49
C LYS A 145 -11.12 12.47 -6.96
N LYS A 146 -9.91 11.97 -7.04
CA LYS A 146 -8.69 12.63 -6.55
C LYS A 146 -7.58 12.48 -7.60
N GLU A 147 -6.36 12.67 -7.18
CA GLU A 147 -5.21 12.41 -8.03
C GLU A 147 -5.02 10.90 -8.29
N LEU A 148 -4.79 10.56 -9.55
CA LEU A 148 -4.54 9.21 -10.02
C LEU A 148 -3.30 8.59 -9.35
N GLY A 149 -3.33 7.29 -9.12
CA GLY A 149 -2.26 6.52 -8.48
C GLY A 149 -2.59 6.08 -7.04
N GLY A 150 -3.66 6.63 -6.43
CA GLY A 150 -4.11 6.21 -5.10
C GLY A 150 -3.12 6.53 -3.98
N ILE A 151 -3.00 5.65 -3.00
CA ILE A 151 -2.12 5.82 -1.81
C ILE A 151 -0.67 6.16 -2.16
N PRO A 152 0.00 5.52 -3.13
CA PRO A 152 1.34 5.90 -3.57
C PRO A 152 1.49 7.39 -3.87
N VAL A 153 0.56 7.96 -4.58
CA VAL A 153 0.58 9.38 -4.96
C VAL A 153 0.06 10.27 -3.83
N GLN A 154 -1.00 9.84 -3.13
CA GLN A 154 -1.76 10.70 -2.24
C GLN A 154 -1.23 10.73 -0.81
N GLU A 155 -0.63 9.64 -0.31
CA GLU A 155 -0.39 9.46 1.13
C GLU A 155 1.06 9.12 1.49
N ILE A 156 1.76 8.24 0.75
CA ILE A 156 3.14 7.88 1.07
C ILE A 156 4.03 9.13 1.01
N SER A 157 4.84 9.32 2.04
CA SER A 157 5.74 10.48 2.13
C SER A 157 6.75 10.50 0.97
N LYS A 158 7.14 11.71 0.54
CA LYS A 158 8.08 11.89 -0.58
C LYS A 158 9.49 11.37 -0.28
N GLU A 159 9.84 11.26 0.97
CA GLU A 159 11.12 10.74 1.46
C GLU A 159 11.20 9.22 1.26
N ARG A 160 10.05 8.52 1.31
CA ARG A 160 9.96 7.08 1.07
C ARG A 160 9.67 6.75 -0.39
N LEU A 161 8.81 7.54 -1.02
CA LEU A 161 8.41 7.36 -2.41
C LEU A 161 8.45 8.72 -3.11
N PRO A 162 9.50 9.02 -3.90
CA PRO A 162 9.59 10.25 -4.67
C PRO A 162 8.35 10.49 -5.53
N GLU A 163 7.82 11.72 -5.51
CA GLU A 163 6.58 12.05 -6.21
C GLU A 163 6.66 11.83 -7.72
N GLU A 164 7.83 12.09 -8.29
CA GLU A 164 8.10 11.86 -9.71
C GLU A 164 7.98 10.38 -10.10
N ILE A 165 8.35 9.44 -9.21
CA ILE A 165 8.20 8.00 -9.44
C ILE A 165 6.73 7.63 -9.38
N ALA A 166 6.02 7.97 -8.28
CA ALA A 166 4.63 7.59 -8.09
C ALA A 166 3.71 8.16 -9.17
N ARG A 167 3.83 9.47 -9.46
CA ARG A 167 3.03 10.15 -10.49
C ARG A 167 3.47 9.78 -11.89
N GLY A 168 4.77 9.60 -12.09
CA GLY A 168 5.36 9.21 -13.38
C GLY A 168 4.85 7.86 -13.84
N GLU A 169 4.92 6.85 -13.00
CA GLU A 169 4.44 5.50 -13.30
C GLU A 169 2.96 5.47 -13.63
N ALA A 170 2.10 6.10 -12.81
CA ALA A 170 0.66 6.16 -13.06
C ALA A 170 0.34 6.81 -14.41
N LYS A 171 1.00 7.94 -14.75
CA LYS A 171 0.83 8.63 -16.03
C LYS A 171 1.33 7.80 -17.22
N GLN A 172 2.45 7.10 -17.07
CA GLN A 172 2.99 6.24 -18.11
C GLN A 172 2.05 5.08 -18.42
N ILE A 173 1.48 4.43 -17.39
CA ILE A 173 0.48 3.36 -17.55
C ILE A 173 -0.69 3.88 -18.38
N LEU A 174 -1.26 5.04 -18.04
CA LEU A 174 -2.37 5.59 -18.81
C LEU A 174 -2.00 5.85 -20.26
N LYS A 175 -0.85 6.47 -20.49
CA LYS A 175 -0.40 6.85 -21.85
C LYS A 175 -0.15 5.62 -22.72
N ILE A 176 0.52 4.59 -22.19
CA ILE A 176 0.87 3.39 -22.94
C ILE A 176 -0.38 2.55 -23.24
N TYR A 177 -1.27 2.42 -22.26
CA TYR A 177 -2.42 1.52 -22.36
C TYR A 177 -3.73 2.23 -22.71
N ASP A 178 -3.67 3.50 -23.12
CA ASP A 178 -4.82 4.31 -23.63
C ASP A 178 -6.07 4.21 -22.74
N ALA A 179 -5.90 4.32 -21.43
CA ALA A 179 -6.99 4.33 -20.48
C ALA A 179 -7.55 5.76 -20.33
N GLU A 180 -8.87 5.92 -20.52
CA GLU A 180 -9.58 7.17 -20.28
C GLU A 180 -9.74 7.41 -18.77
N VAL A 181 -9.53 8.64 -18.32
CA VAL A 181 -9.77 9.02 -16.91
C VAL A 181 -10.82 10.10 -16.84
N LYS A 182 -11.78 9.92 -15.93
CA LYS A 182 -12.79 10.92 -15.56
C LYS A 182 -12.58 11.34 -14.11
N ASP A 183 -12.46 12.66 -13.88
CA ASP A 183 -12.44 13.26 -12.54
C ASP A 183 -13.87 13.28 -12.00
N GLU A 184 -14.29 12.13 -11.48
CA GLU A 184 -15.65 11.91 -11.03
C GLU A 184 -15.70 10.96 -9.84
N LYS A 185 -16.51 11.32 -8.84
CA LYS A 185 -16.77 10.47 -7.67
C LYS A 185 -17.98 9.58 -7.94
N ILE A 186 -17.77 8.27 -7.93
CA ILE A 186 -18.84 7.27 -8.05
C ILE A 186 -19.05 6.60 -6.67
N THR A 187 -20.28 6.61 -6.20
CA THR A 187 -20.69 6.03 -4.91
C THR A 187 -21.77 4.96 -5.04
N SER A 188 -22.37 4.84 -6.21
CA SER A 188 -23.40 3.85 -6.57
C SER A 188 -23.18 3.37 -8.00
N LEU A 189 -23.47 2.10 -8.29
CA LEU A 189 -23.40 1.57 -9.64
C LEU A 189 -24.35 2.29 -10.61
N ASN A 190 -25.44 2.87 -10.12
CA ASN A 190 -26.41 3.60 -10.93
C ASN A 190 -25.83 4.91 -11.53
N GLU A 191 -24.78 5.46 -10.91
CA GLU A 191 -24.11 6.68 -11.40
C GLU A 191 -23.25 6.44 -12.63
N LEU A 192 -22.84 5.18 -12.90
CA LEU A 192 -22.00 4.85 -14.05
C LEU A 192 -22.71 4.99 -15.41
N GLY A 193 -24.03 5.08 -15.42
CA GLY A 193 -24.82 5.13 -16.67
C GLY A 193 -24.77 3.82 -17.48
N GLN A 194 -25.21 3.90 -18.71
CA GLN A 194 -25.21 2.77 -19.65
C GLN A 194 -23.94 2.77 -20.52
N GLY A 195 -23.60 1.61 -21.08
CA GLY A 195 -22.51 1.49 -22.07
C GLY A 195 -21.22 0.87 -21.55
N PHE A 196 -21.25 0.25 -20.36
CA PHE A 196 -20.17 -0.59 -19.87
C PHE A 196 -20.61 -2.06 -19.87
N ASP A 197 -19.72 -2.94 -20.35
CA ASP A 197 -19.96 -4.39 -20.40
C ASP A 197 -19.65 -5.06 -19.04
N ALA A 198 -18.78 -4.44 -18.22
CA ALA A 198 -18.46 -4.86 -16.85
C ALA A 198 -17.96 -3.67 -16.02
N VAL A 199 -17.92 -3.87 -14.70
CA VAL A 199 -17.46 -2.86 -13.74
C VAL A 199 -16.41 -3.46 -12.80
N PHE A 200 -15.34 -2.72 -12.50
CA PHE A 200 -14.37 -3.05 -11.47
C PHE A 200 -14.34 -1.97 -10.39
N VAL A 201 -14.61 -2.35 -9.13
CA VAL A 201 -14.60 -1.45 -7.97
C VAL A 201 -13.29 -1.63 -7.19
N SER A 202 -12.47 -0.57 -7.15
CA SER A 202 -11.13 -0.57 -6.54
C SER A 202 -10.84 0.73 -5.78
N THR A 203 -11.84 1.22 -5.03
CA THR A 203 -11.81 2.52 -4.34
C THR A 203 -10.88 2.58 -3.13
N GLY A 204 -10.35 1.45 -2.68
CA GLY A 204 -9.53 1.34 -1.49
C GLY A 204 -10.28 1.67 -0.20
N LEU A 205 -9.54 1.96 0.87
CA LEU A 205 -10.07 2.43 2.15
C LEU A 205 -10.00 3.96 2.18
N THR A 206 -11.13 4.61 2.40
CA THR A 206 -11.23 6.06 2.25
C THR A 206 -11.54 6.82 3.52
N GLU A 207 -11.93 6.12 4.59
CA GLU A 207 -12.25 6.71 5.90
C GLU A 207 -11.27 6.23 6.96
N GLU A 208 -10.97 7.10 7.92
CA GLU A 208 -10.17 6.74 9.09
C GLU A 208 -11.07 6.13 10.17
N LEU A 209 -10.54 5.15 10.91
CA LEU A 209 -11.22 4.63 12.09
C LEU A 209 -11.20 5.67 13.19
N GLU A 210 -12.35 5.84 13.85
CA GLU A 210 -12.50 6.71 14.99
C GLU A 210 -12.07 6.02 16.29
N LEU A 211 -11.38 6.75 17.14
CA LEU A 211 -11.04 6.28 18.48
C LEU A 211 -12.16 6.72 19.44
N ASP A 212 -12.87 5.74 20.00
CA ASP A 212 -13.99 6.00 20.92
C ASP A 212 -13.49 6.12 22.37
N ILE A 213 -12.90 7.27 22.69
CA ILE A 213 -12.49 7.65 24.04
C ILE A 213 -12.80 9.12 24.31
N GLN A 214 -12.93 9.51 25.58
CA GLN A 214 -13.12 10.90 25.95
C GLN A 214 -11.94 11.77 25.51
N GLY A 215 -12.19 12.99 25.05
CA GLY A 215 -11.18 13.98 24.70
C GLY A 215 -10.70 13.95 23.25
N VAL A 216 -11.20 13.06 22.39
CA VAL A 216 -10.80 12.99 20.96
C VAL A 216 -11.10 14.27 20.17
N ASN A 217 -12.04 15.09 20.62
CA ASN A 217 -12.44 16.34 19.97
C ASN A 217 -11.70 17.57 20.54
N LEU A 218 -10.75 17.40 21.45
CA LEU A 218 -9.97 18.51 21.98
C LEU A 218 -9.12 19.16 20.89
N PRO A 219 -8.88 20.48 20.94
CA PRO A 219 -7.85 21.11 20.12
C PRO A 219 -6.49 20.40 20.27
N ASN A 220 -5.74 20.30 19.19
CA ASN A 220 -4.49 19.57 19.07
C ASN A 220 -4.61 18.03 19.07
N VAL A 221 -5.82 17.49 18.83
CA VAL A 221 -6.01 16.10 18.38
C VAL A 221 -6.15 16.10 16.85
N TYR A 222 -5.36 15.27 16.19
CA TYR A 222 -5.29 15.19 14.73
C TYR A 222 -5.43 13.75 14.25
N THR A 223 -5.81 13.57 12.99
CA THR A 223 -5.71 12.28 12.32
C THR A 223 -4.42 12.21 11.51
N ALA A 224 -3.83 11.02 11.44
CA ALA A 224 -2.55 10.82 10.77
C ALA A 224 -2.60 11.21 9.28
N ARG A 225 -3.68 10.86 8.60
CA ARG A 225 -3.87 11.14 7.16
C ARG A 225 -3.90 12.62 6.86
N LYS A 226 -4.56 13.42 7.71
CA LYS A 226 -4.59 14.88 7.57
C LYS A 226 -3.20 15.48 7.73
N LEU A 227 -2.43 15.00 8.70
CA LEU A 227 -1.06 15.47 8.93
C LEU A 227 -0.11 15.07 7.80
N LEU A 228 -0.14 13.82 7.35
CA LEU A 228 0.69 13.38 6.22
C LEU A 228 0.42 14.21 4.96
N LYS A 229 -0.83 14.54 4.67
CA LYS A 229 -1.17 15.46 3.56
C LYS A 229 -0.60 16.86 3.77
N THR A 230 -0.67 17.40 4.99
CA THR A 230 -0.11 18.71 5.33
C THR A 230 1.39 18.73 5.12
N ILE A 231 2.09 17.71 5.63
CA ILE A 231 3.56 17.56 5.47
C ILE A 231 3.91 17.42 3.98
N LYS A 232 3.20 16.54 3.25
CA LYS A 232 3.43 16.30 1.82
C LYS A 232 3.22 17.55 0.97
N SER A 233 2.30 18.44 1.35
CA SER A 233 2.13 19.74 0.69
C SER A 233 3.20 20.78 1.04
N GLY A 234 4.18 20.44 1.87
CA GLY A 234 5.25 21.34 2.33
C GLY A 234 4.81 22.34 3.39
N MET A 235 3.59 22.21 3.91
CA MET A 235 3.08 23.05 4.99
C MET A 235 3.54 22.52 6.36
N LYS A 236 3.84 23.45 7.29
CA LYS A 236 4.14 23.08 8.67
C LYS A 236 2.89 22.59 9.39
N THR A 237 3.04 21.56 10.21
CA THR A 237 1.93 20.97 10.98
C THR A 237 1.46 21.84 12.14
N GLY A 238 2.32 22.71 12.67
CA GLY A 238 2.01 23.54 13.82
C GLY A 238 1.86 22.79 15.15
N LEU A 239 2.31 21.52 15.20
CA LEU A 239 2.22 20.69 16.39
C LEU A 239 3.17 21.17 17.51
N GLY A 240 2.82 20.84 18.76
CA GLY A 240 3.67 21.08 19.92
C GLY A 240 4.94 20.25 19.93
N LYS A 241 5.71 20.38 21.01
CA LYS A 241 7.01 19.71 21.13
C LYS A 241 6.85 18.20 21.43
N ARG A 242 5.92 17.83 22.31
CA ARG A 242 5.64 16.44 22.70
C ARG A 242 4.43 15.92 21.95
N VAL A 243 4.63 14.95 21.09
CA VAL A 243 3.56 14.40 20.24
C VAL A 243 3.38 12.90 20.50
N GLY A 244 2.18 12.53 20.91
CA GLY A 244 1.76 11.14 21.03
C GLY A 244 1.08 10.65 19.75
N VAL A 245 1.53 9.54 19.18
CA VAL A 245 0.91 8.89 18.02
C VAL A 245 0.27 7.58 18.46
N ILE A 246 -1.07 7.49 18.38
CA ILE A 246 -1.80 6.30 18.79
C ILE A 246 -1.97 5.36 17.62
N GLY A 247 -1.31 4.19 17.67
CA GLY A 247 -1.40 3.18 16.63
C GLY A 247 -0.17 2.29 16.53
N GLY A 248 -0.16 1.34 15.58
CA GLY A 248 0.96 0.40 15.40
C GLY A 248 1.00 -0.20 13.99
N GLY A 249 0.40 0.48 13.03
CA GLY A 249 0.50 0.16 11.60
C GLY A 249 1.46 1.11 10.87
N ASN A 250 1.66 0.88 9.57
CA ASN A 250 2.54 1.70 8.72
C ASN A 250 2.25 3.19 8.85
N VAL A 251 0.99 3.60 8.78
CA VAL A 251 0.58 5.01 8.87
C VAL A 251 1.01 5.66 10.20
N ALA A 252 0.96 4.90 11.32
CA ALA A 252 1.38 5.42 12.63
C ALA A 252 2.90 5.66 12.67
N VAL A 253 3.68 4.70 12.17
CA VAL A 253 5.14 4.81 12.15
C VAL A 253 5.58 5.86 11.13
N GLU A 254 4.96 5.90 9.96
CA GLU A 254 5.24 6.88 8.90
C GLU A 254 4.98 8.32 9.36
N VAL A 255 3.82 8.59 9.99
CA VAL A 255 3.54 9.94 10.50
C VAL A 255 4.50 10.32 11.61
N ALA A 256 4.87 9.39 12.51
CA ALA A 256 5.84 9.64 13.58
C ALA A 256 7.23 10.00 13.00
N ALA A 257 7.71 9.25 12.02
CA ALA A 257 8.95 9.53 11.31
C ALA A 257 8.90 10.88 10.56
N ALA A 258 7.80 11.17 9.86
CA ALA A 258 7.61 12.43 9.15
C ALA A 258 7.60 13.63 10.09
N LEU A 259 7.00 13.52 11.27
CA LEU A 259 7.02 14.57 12.29
C LEU A 259 8.42 14.82 12.87
N LYS A 260 9.23 13.78 13.02
CA LYS A 260 10.64 13.90 13.42
C LYS A 260 11.51 14.54 12.34
N ARG A 261 11.23 14.24 11.06
CA ARG A 261 11.93 14.91 9.93
C ARG A 261 11.55 16.39 9.82
N GLU A 262 10.27 16.72 10.04
CA GLU A 262 9.80 18.12 10.05
C GLU A 262 10.50 18.95 11.13
N ASP A 263 10.65 18.39 12.32
CA ASP A 263 11.33 19.02 13.46
C ASP A 263 12.07 17.96 14.30
N PRO A 264 13.39 17.79 14.09
CA PRO A 264 14.20 16.82 14.85
C PRO A 264 14.22 17.03 16.36
N SER A 265 13.92 18.25 16.84
CA SER A 265 13.86 18.58 18.28
C SER A 265 12.57 18.10 18.95
N ARG A 266 11.56 17.68 18.17
CA ARG A 266 10.27 17.23 18.67
C ARG A 266 10.41 15.86 19.33
N ASP A 267 9.77 15.68 20.48
CA ASP A 267 9.65 14.39 21.15
C ASP A 267 8.42 13.67 20.60
N VAL A 268 8.62 12.61 19.80
CA VAL A 268 7.54 11.84 19.19
C VAL A 268 7.54 10.43 19.78
N GLU A 269 6.40 10.03 20.36
CA GLU A 269 6.22 8.73 20.98
C GLU A 269 5.00 8.01 20.39
N VAL A 270 5.21 6.78 19.92
CA VAL A 270 4.14 5.91 19.43
C VAL A 270 3.55 5.12 20.60
N VAL A 271 2.27 5.31 20.88
CA VAL A 271 1.53 4.60 21.94
C VAL A 271 0.81 3.41 21.34
N TYR A 272 1.17 2.20 21.78
CA TYR A 272 0.67 0.97 21.19
C TYR A 272 0.25 -0.07 22.23
N ARG A 273 -0.96 -0.64 22.07
CA ARG A 273 -1.57 -1.57 23.01
C ARG A 273 -0.99 -3.00 23.03
N ARG A 274 -0.07 -3.31 22.10
CA ARG A 274 0.65 -4.60 22.05
C ARG A 274 2.15 -4.38 22.12
N GLY A 275 2.94 -5.45 21.87
CA GLY A 275 4.38 -5.39 21.86
C GLY A 275 4.99 -5.11 20.49
N LEU A 276 6.31 -5.01 20.45
CA LEU A 276 7.08 -4.74 19.24
C LEU A 276 6.80 -5.79 18.13
N LYS A 277 6.73 -7.08 18.50
CA LYS A 277 6.48 -8.18 17.54
C LYS A 277 5.08 -8.15 16.92
N GLU A 278 4.15 -7.47 17.55
CA GLU A 278 2.76 -7.31 17.11
C GLU A 278 2.54 -6.01 16.32
N LEU A 279 3.55 -5.20 16.10
CA LEU A 279 3.48 -4.08 15.17
C LEU A 279 3.14 -4.59 13.76
N ARG A 280 2.28 -3.85 13.07
CA ARG A 280 1.94 -4.12 11.67
C ARG A 280 2.74 -3.27 10.69
N ALA A 281 3.49 -2.32 11.21
CA ALA A 281 4.40 -1.51 10.41
C ALA A 281 5.53 -2.39 9.85
N PHE A 282 5.98 -2.06 8.65
CA PHE A 282 7.08 -2.75 8.02
C PHE A 282 8.36 -2.52 8.80
N ARG A 283 9.21 -3.53 8.78
CA ARG A 283 10.45 -3.50 9.55
C ARG A 283 11.33 -2.29 9.23
N ASP A 284 11.48 -2.00 7.95
CA ASP A 284 12.23 -0.85 7.46
C ASP A 284 11.71 0.49 8.03
N GLU A 285 10.38 0.64 8.12
CA GLU A 285 9.75 1.85 8.66
C GLU A 285 10.00 1.98 10.15
N ILE A 286 9.96 0.87 10.88
CA ILE A 286 10.25 0.84 12.32
C ILE A 286 11.72 1.21 12.56
N GLU A 287 12.65 0.59 11.80
CA GLU A 287 14.09 0.87 11.91
C GLU A 287 14.38 2.36 11.60
N GLU A 288 13.82 2.90 10.53
CA GLU A 288 13.96 4.31 10.18
C GLU A 288 13.40 5.24 11.26
N ALA A 289 12.21 4.95 11.80
CA ALA A 289 11.62 5.75 12.88
C ALA A 289 12.50 5.75 14.13
N LEU A 290 13.09 4.60 14.49
CA LEU A 290 14.03 4.49 15.61
C LEU A 290 15.32 5.31 15.36
N GLU A 291 15.88 5.24 14.14
CA GLU A 291 17.06 6.04 13.76
C GLU A 291 16.80 7.55 13.83
N LEU A 292 15.57 7.99 13.51
CA LEU A 292 15.13 9.38 13.66
C LEU A 292 14.86 9.79 15.12
N GLY A 293 14.89 8.84 16.07
CA GLY A 293 14.64 9.08 17.48
C GLY A 293 13.17 9.09 17.87
N VAL A 294 12.31 8.38 17.13
CA VAL A 294 10.94 8.06 17.59
C VAL A 294 11.02 7.03 18.71
N THR A 295 10.26 7.26 19.77
CA THR A 295 10.14 6.33 20.89
C THR A 295 8.82 5.55 20.83
N PHE A 296 8.76 4.41 21.54
CA PHE A 296 7.59 3.55 21.56
C PHE A 296 7.17 3.21 22.99
N GLN A 297 5.96 3.57 23.35
CA GLN A 297 5.29 3.11 24.56
C GLN A 297 4.43 1.88 24.25
N PHE A 298 4.99 0.70 24.41
CA PHE A 298 4.30 -0.57 24.21
C PHE A 298 3.40 -0.95 25.40
N LEU A 299 2.44 -1.83 25.14
CA LEU A 299 1.52 -2.38 26.13
C LEU A 299 0.74 -1.28 26.88
N ALA A 300 0.33 -0.25 26.15
CA ALA A 300 -0.41 0.89 26.64
C ALA A 300 -1.74 1.05 25.87
N ILE A 301 -2.85 0.88 26.58
CA ILE A 301 -4.21 1.02 26.03
C ILE A 301 -4.67 2.45 26.30
N PRO A 302 -4.98 3.25 25.27
CA PRO A 302 -5.56 4.57 25.42
C PRO A 302 -6.93 4.51 26.10
N LEU A 303 -7.15 5.29 27.16
CA LEU A 303 -8.42 5.39 27.89
C LEU A 303 -9.09 6.74 27.72
N GLU A 304 -8.32 7.83 27.81
CA GLU A 304 -8.84 9.19 27.79
C GLU A 304 -7.74 10.18 27.38
N ILE A 305 -8.06 11.13 26.52
CA ILE A 305 -7.21 12.28 26.25
C ILE A 305 -7.58 13.39 27.21
N LYS A 306 -6.62 13.84 28.01
CA LYS A 306 -6.79 14.88 29.03
C LYS A 306 -6.45 16.25 28.47
N GLY A 307 -7.21 17.22 28.93
CA GLY A 307 -7.00 18.65 28.69
C GLY A 307 -8.27 19.45 29.00
N SER A 308 -8.12 20.74 29.19
CA SER A 308 -9.23 21.69 29.35
C SER A 308 -9.51 22.41 28.03
N ASP A 309 -8.59 23.29 27.59
CA ASP A 309 -8.71 24.07 26.35
C ASP A 309 -7.99 23.42 25.18
N LYS A 310 -7.03 22.54 25.45
CA LYS A 310 -6.23 21.78 24.47
C LYS A 310 -5.70 20.50 25.10
N VAL A 311 -5.10 19.65 24.31
CA VAL A 311 -4.42 18.43 24.79
C VAL A 311 -3.31 18.79 25.81
N GLU A 312 -3.32 18.08 26.93
CA GLU A 312 -2.28 18.08 27.97
C GLU A 312 -1.58 16.72 28.05
N GLY A 313 -2.22 15.66 27.60
CA GLY A 313 -1.69 14.31 27.56
C GLY A 313 -2.78 13.23 27.41
N ILE A 314 -2.40 12.00 27.68
CA ILE A 314 -3.27 10.83 27.58
C ILE A 314 -3.18 9.97 28.83
N VAL A 315 -4.31 9.48 29.31
CA VAL A 315 -4.36 8.39 30.30
C VAL A 315 -4.39 7.07 29.56
N VAL A 316 -3.47 6.20 29.92
CA VAL A 316 -3.37 4.84 29.36
C VAL A 316 -3.37 3.80 30.48
N ARG A 317 -3.85 2.61 30.16
CA ARG A 317 -3.79 1.42 31.03
C ARG A 317 -2.73 0.46 30.52
N ARG A 318 -1.97 -0.15 31.43
CA ARG A 318 -1.03 -1.21 31.03
C ARG A 318 -1.78 -2.41 30.47
N ALA A 319 -1.21 -3.01 29.43
CA ALA A 319 -1.66 -4.27 28.86
C ALA A 319 -0.66 -5.39 29.14
N ARG A 320 -1.12 -6.61 29.03
CA ARG A 320 -0.28 -7.80 28.87
C ARG A 320 -0.70 -8.53 27.59
N LEU A 321 0.24 -9.24 26.97
CA LEU A 321 -0.09 -10.04 25.79
C LEU A 321 -0.82 -11.33 26.22
N GLY A 322 -1.99 -11.53 25.62
CA GLY A 322 -2.79 -12.74 25.73
C GLY A 322 -2.38 -13.82 24.71
N PRO A 323 -3.20 -14.86 24.52
CA PRO A 323 -3.00 -15.90 23.52
C PRO A 323 -3.10 -15.31 22.10
N PRO A 324 -2.54 -16.00 21.08
CA PRO A 324 -2.71 -15.60 19.68
C PRO A 324 -4.17 -15.76 19.25
N ASP A 325 -4.60 -14.84 18.38
CA ASP A 325 -5.88 -14.92 17.67
C ASP A 325 -5.80 -15.95 16.51
N GLU A 326 -6.91 -16.14 15.78
CA GLU A 326 -7.00 -17.08 14.65
C GLU A 326 -5.95 -16.81 13.54
N LYS A 327 -5.39 -15.60 13.50
CA LYS A 327 -4.34 -15.20 12.55
C LYS A 327 -2.93 -15.29 13.14
N GLY A 328 -2.79 -15.92 14.33
CA GLY A 328 -1.51 -16.08 15.02
C GLY A 328 -1.00 -14.82 15.74
N ARG A 329 -1.74 -13.71 15.74
CA ARG A 329 -1.34 -12.47 16.39
C ARG A 329 -1.78 -12.47 17.85
N ARG A 330 -0.87 -12.18 18.77
CA ARG A 330 -1.20 -12.15 20.20
C ARG A 330 -2.25 -11.07 20.50
N THR A 331 -3.27 -11.48 21.26
CA THR A 331 -4.28 -10.57 21.82
C THR A 331 -3.66 -9.70 22.92
N PHE A 332 -4.40 -8.82 23.51
CA PHE A 332 -3.97 -8.05 24.68
C PHE A 332 -5.08 -8.09 25.72
N GLU A 333 -4.68 -8.04 26.98
CA GLU A 333 -5.55 -7.99 28.15
C GLU A 333 -5.19 -6.77 28.98
N GLU A 334 -6.19 -6.13 29.56
CA GLU A 334 -5.98 -5.01 30.48
C GLU A 334 -5.39 -5.49 31.81
N VAL A 335 -4.46 -4.73 32.36
CA VAL A 335 -3.98 -4.93 33.73
C VAL A 335 -4.78 -3.99 34.63
N PRO A 336 -5.63 -4.51 35.53
CA PRO A 336 -6.46 -3.65 36.39
C PRO A 336 -5.62 -2.72 37.27
N ASN A 337 -6.16 -1.52 37.55
CA ASN A 337 -5.55 -0.51 38.44
C ASN A 337 -4.10 -0.12 38.04
N SER A 338 -3.80 -0.10 36.76
CA SER A 338 -2.47 0.21 36.22
C SER A 338 -2.45 1.46 35.33
N ASP A 339 -3.44 2.31 35.49
CA ASP A 339 -3.59 3.54 34.72
C ASP A 339 -2.48 4.52 35.05
N PHE A 340 -1.94 5.17 34.02
CA PHE A 340 -0.93 6.21 34.18
C PHE A 340 -1.09 7.29 33.11
N PHE A 341 -0.56 8.44 33.38
CA PHE A 341 -0.65 9.61 32.51
C PHE A 341 0.65 9.81 31.74
N ILE A 342 0.55 10.08 30.44
CA ILE A 342 1.66 10.47 29.58
C ILE A 342 1.39 11.89 29.08
N PRO A 343 2.28 12.87 29.35
CA PRO A 343 2.08 14.25 28.93
C PRO A 343 2.41 14.44 27.46
N PHE A 344 1.46 15.00 26.68
CA PHE A 344 1.62 15.38 25.29
C PHE A 344 1.05 16.78 25.03
N ASP A 345 1.63 17.50 24.07
CA ASP A 345 1.11 18.80 23.62
C ASP A 345 0.17 18.62 22.40
N SER A 346 0.27 17.48 21.73
CA SER A 346 -0.58 17.09 20.60
C SER A 346 -0.71 15.57 20.54
N ILE A 347 -1.85 15.09 20.04
CA ILE A 347 -2.10 13.67 19.81
C ILE A 347 -2.49 13.44 18.35
N VAL A 348 -1.95 12.37 17.77
CA VAL A 348 -2.25 11.91 16.41
C VAL A 348 -2.89 10.53 16.49
N ILE A 349 -4.11 10.42 15.96
CA ILE A 349 -4.83 9.13 15.88
C ILE A 349 -4.48 8.45 14.57
N ALA A 350 -3.92 7.22 14.64
CA ALA A 350 -3.42 6.43 13.53
C ALA A 350 -3.80 4.95 13.68
N ILE A 351 -5.05 4.66 14.06
CA ILE A 351 -5.52 3.30 14.41
C ILE A 351 -6.02 2.49 13.21
N GLY A 352 -5.92 3.02 12.01
CA GLY A 352 -6.26 2.35 10.76
C GLY A 352 -7.38 3.04 9.98
N GLN A 353 -7.78 2.40 8.91
CA GLN A 353 -8.78 2.88 7.95
C GLN A 353 -9.91 1.87 7.78
N LYS A 354 -11.06 2.35 7.31
CA LYS A 354 -12.23 1.55 6.95
C LYS A 354 -12.72 1.92 5.55
N ALA A 355 -13.48 1.01 4.96
CA ALA A 355 -14.21 1.29 3.74
C ALA A 355 -15.29 2.35 4.00
N SER A 356 -15.50 3.26 3.04
CA SER A 356 -16.69 4.12 3.06
C SER A 356 -17.95 3.28 2.79
N ASP A 357 -19.06 3.74 3.32
CA ASP A 357 -20.35 3.13 3.03
C ASP A 357 -20.89 3.57 1.65
N ILE A 358 -20.18 3.13 0.61
CA ILE A 358 -20.52 3.34 -0.80
C ILE A 358 -20.93 2.01 -1.44
N PHE A 359 -21.57 2.04 -2.60
CA PHE A 359 -22.13 0.88 -3.29
C PHE A 359 -23.12 0.09 -2.41
N PRO A 360 -24.25 0.70 -2.03
CA PRO A 360 -25.25 0.04 -1.20
C PRO A 360 -25.87 -1.19 -1.87
N GLU A 361 -25.69 -1.30 -3.19
CA GLU A 361 -26.19 -2.41 -4.01
C GLU A 361 -25.35 -3.71 -3.87
N LEU A 362 -24.18 -3.62 -3.26
CA LEU A 362 -23.24 -4.74 -3.10
C LEU A 362 -23.27 -5.31 -1.69
N GLU A 363 -23.19 -6.62 -1.56
CA GLU A 363 -23.03 -7.27 -0.26
C GLU A 363 -21.69 -6.92 0.39
N LYS A 364 -21.73 -6.71 1.70
CA LYS A 364 -20.56 -6.36 2.51
C LYS A 364 -20.32 -7.37 3.63
N THR A 365 -19.07 -7.45 4.05
CA THR A 365 -18.66 -8.15 5.27
C THR A 365 -19.09 -7.36 6.50
N PRO A 366 -19.08 -7.94 7.73
CA PRO A 366 -19.33 -7.20 8.96
C PRO A 366 -18.41 -5.99 9.17
N ASN A 367 -17.21 -6.00 8.54
CA ASN A 367 -16.24 -4.91 8.59
C ASN A 367 -16.43 -3.88 7.47
N GLY A 368 -17.54 -3.93 6.71
CA GLY A 368 -17.86 -2.99 5.64
C GLY A 368 -17.11 -3.21 4.32
N LEU A 369 -16.30 -4.26 4.19
CA LEU A 369 -15.60 -4.60 2.95
C LEU A 369 -16.56 -5.26 1.96
N ILE A 370 -16.36 -5.05 0.66
CA ILE A 370 -17.16 -5.70 -0.38
C ILE A 370 -16.87 -7.19 -0.39
N LYS A 371 -17.95 -8.01 -0.36
CA LYS A 371 -17.85 -9.46 -0.54
C LYS A 371 -17.66 -9.82 -1.99
N VAL A 372 -16.73 -10.71 -2.26
CA VAL A 372 -16.47 -11.28 -3.58
C VAL A 372 -16.29 -12.80 -3.49
N ASN A 373 -16.47 -13.48 -4.60
CA ASN A 373 -16.11 -14.89 -4.77
C ASN A 373 -14.62 -15.06 -5.13
N GLU A 374 -14.19 -16.27 -5.43
CA GLU A 374 -12.81 -16.57 -5.80
C GLU A 374 -12.36 -15.85 -7.09
N ASP A 375 -13.27 -15.54 -8.00
CA ASP A 375 -13.01 -14.78 -9.23
C ASP A 375 -13.12 -13.27 -9.04
N LEU A 376 -13.17 -12.78 -7.81
CA LEU A 376 -13.38 -11.36 -7.44
C LEU A 376 -14.70 -10.77 -7.95
N GLU A 377 -15.69 -11.60 -8.36
CA GLU A 377 -17.02 -11.14 -8.70
C GLU A 377 -17.85 -10.89 -7.43
N THR A 378 -18.57 -9.78 -7.41
CA THR A 378 -19.41 -9.36 -6.29
C THR A 378 -20.78 -10.10 -6.30
N SER A 379 -21.68 -9.71 -5.40
CA SER A 379 -23.08 -10.18 -5.41
C SER A 379 -23.86 -9.77 -6.67
N LYS A 380 -23.33 -8.86 -7.49
CA LYS A 380 -23.91 -8.45 -8.78
C LYS A 380 -23.10 -8.96 -9.96
N LYS A 381 -23.76 -9.69 -10.84
CA LYS A 381 -23.16 -10.26 -12.05
C LYS A 381 -22.53 -9.18 -12.93
N GLY A 382 -21.28 -9.42 -13.38
CA GLY A 382 -20.52 -8.49 -14.19
C GLY A 382 -19.91 -7.32 -13.41
N VAL A 383 -20.05 -7.33 -12.08
CA VAL A 383 -19.42 -6.36 -11.19
C VAL A 383 -18.38 -7.07 -10.34
N PHE A 384 -17.14 -6.62 -10.45
CA PHE A 384 -15.96 -7.17 -9.76
C PHE A 384 -15.41 -6.14 -8.77
N ALA A 385 -14.71 -6.61 -7.74
CA ALA A 385 -14.03 -5.72 -6.81
C ALA A 385 -12.69 -6.29 -6.37
N GLY A 386 -11.72 -5.41 -6.01
CA GLY A 386 -10.40 -5.83 -5.56
C GLY A 386 -9.59 -4.70 -4.92
N GLY A 387 -8.42 -5.05 -4.38
CA GLY A 387 -7.62 -4.17 -3.55
C GLY A 387 -8.20 -4.00 -2.15
N ASP A 388 -7.82 -2.92 -1.47
CA ASP A 388 -8.16 -2.74 -0.05
C ASP A 388 -9.66 -2.69 0.26
N ILE A 389 -10.51 -2.35 -0.70
CA ILE A 389 -11.98 -2.38 -0.53
C ILE A 389 -12.52 -3.80 -0.29
N VAL A 390 -11.76 -4.83 -0.66
CA VAL A 390 -12.07 -6.25 -0.47
C VAL A 390 -11.23 -6.87 0.64
N ARG A 391 -9.91 -6.58 0.65
CA ARG A 391 -8.96 -7.21 1.57
C ARG A 391 -8.88 -6.54 2.95
N GLY A 392 -9.26 -5.28 3.05
CA GLY A 392 -8.78 -4.39 4.09
C GLY A 392 -7.40 -3.82 3.73
N ALA A 393 -6.77 -3.10 4.66
CA ALA A 393 -5.44 -2.52 4.43
C ALA A 393 -4.42 -3.61 4.05
N SER A 394 -3.83 -3.47 2.87
CA SER A 394 -2.89 -4.42 2.27
C SER A 394 -1.70 -3.71 1.61
N THR A 395 -0.93 -4.42 0.82
CA THR A 395 0.23 -3.86 0.12
C THR A 395 -0.11 -3.46 -1.31
N ILE A 396 0.73 -2.60 -1.89
CA ILE A 396 0.60 -2.16 -3.29
C ILE A 396 0.63 -3.36 -4.24
N VAL A 397 1.56 -4.30 -4.02
CA VAL A 397 1.71 -5.48 -4.87
C VAL A 397 0.53 -6.46 -4.78
N GLU A 398 -0.13 -6.55 -3.62
CA GLU A 398 -1.38 -7.31 -3.47
C GLU A 398 -2.54 -6.64 -4.19
N ALA A 399 -2.65 -5.32 -4.12
CA ALA A 399 -3.64 -4.56 -4.88
C ALA A 399 -3.43 -4.72 -6.40
N VAL A 400 -2.18 -4.71 -6.87
CA VAL A 400 -1.84 -5.03 -8.27
C VAL A 400 -2.29 -6.43 -8.65
N SER A 401 -2.02 -7.42 -7.79
CA SER A 401 -2.46 -8.81 -8.00
C SER A 401 -3.97 -8.91 -8.18
N ASP A 402 -4.75 -8.22 -7.34
CA ASP A 402 -6.20 -8.20 -7.47
C ASP A 402 -6.65 -7.54 -8.77
N GLY A 403 -6.03 -6.45 -9.18
CA GLY A 403 -6.33 -5.78 -10.45
C GLY A 403 -6.09 -6.68 -11.66
N LYS A 404 -4.98 -7.42 -11.66
CA LYS A 404 -4.67 -8.42 -12.71
C LYS A 404 -5.69 -9.56 -12.70
N LYS A 405 -6.00 -10.12 -11.54
CA LYS A 405 -6.98 -11.21 -11.38
C LYS A 405 -8.37 -10.77 -11.80
N ALA A 406 -8.80 -9.56 -11.39
CA ALA A 406 -10.08 -9.00 -11.79
C ALA A 406 -10.18 -8.83 -13.31
N ALA A 407 -9.11 -8.34 -13.96
CA ALA A 407 -9.09 -8.23 -15.41
C ALA A 407 -9.26 -9.60 -16.11
N GLN A 408 -8.58 -10.64 -15.63
CA GLN A 408 -8.73 -12.00 -16.16
C GLN A 408 -10.16 -12.51 -15.99
N SER A 409 -10.76 -12.31 -14.82
CA SER A 409 -12.15 -12.69 -14.55
C SER A 409 -13.14 -11.91 -15.42
N ILE A 410 -12.92 -10.62 -15.63
CA ILE A 410 -13.70 -9.78 -16.53
C ILE A 410 -13.57 -10.28 -17.98
N LEU A 411 -12.38 -10.58 -18.45
CA LEU A 411 -12.16 -11.12 -19.81
C LEU A 411 -12.91 -12.43 -20.02
N LYS A 412 -12.86 -13.33 -19.05
CA LYS A 412 -13.64 -14.58 -19.05
C LYS A 412 -15.15 -14.31 -19.09
N TYR A 413 -15.63 -13.37 -18.29
CA TYR A 413 -17.03 -12.93 -18.26
C TYR A 413 -17.49 -12.35 -19.61
N LEU A 414 -16.65 -11.57 -20.29
CA LEU A 414 -16.94 -10.96 -21.59
C LEU A 414 -16.89 -11.96 -22.77
N GLY A 415 -16.65 -13.24 -22.51
CA GLY A 415 -16.60 -14.29 -23.52
C GLY A 415 -15.23 -14.48 -24.20
N GLY A 416 -14.17 -13.95 -23.60
CA GLY A 416 -12.78 -14.24 -24.00
C GLY A 416 -12.45 -15.70 -23.73
N GLN A 417 -12.07 -16.46 -24.75
CA GLN A 417 -11.53 -17.81 -24.57
C GLN A 417 -10.13 -17.73 -24.01
N ASN A 418 -9.86 -18.47 -22.92
CA ASN A 418 -8.56 -18.79 -22.32
C ASN A 418 -7.50 -17.67 -22.36
N VAL A 419 -7.44 -16.89 -21.28
CA VAL A 419 -6.33 -16.02 -20.93
C VAL A 419 -5.37 -16.74 -19.98
#